data_a24762867c2fc659c85e9549101aa945
#
_entry.id   a24762867c2fc659c85e9549101aa945
#
_cell.length_a   1.000
_cell.length_b   1.000
_cell.length_c   1.000
_cell.angle_alpha   90.00
_cell.angle_beta   90.00
_cell.angle_gamma   90.00
#
_symmetry.space_group_name_H-M   'P 1'
#
loop_
_entity.id
_entity.type
_entity.pdbx_description
1 polymer ?
#
loop_
_entity_poly.entity_id
_entity_poly.type
_entity_poly.pdbx_seq_one_letter_code
_entity_poly.pdbx_strand_id
1 'polypeptide(L)'
;MLFRSDRVRAEEIEALEVQIYAMAHSEIGSEPAKWDPRTRETADHSLPYMLAVALVDGRLTPASFEPKRYLDPSLRPLMNRIRVVEDAELTRRFPQELASRIEVITRSGQRFTERADYPKGHARNPMTDADVERKFRDLSAAALGRAQSAGVLEALWRLDEVLKMAAVVDLLIPKR
;
A
#
# COMPACT_ATOMS: atom_id res chain seq x y z
N MET A 1 -2.81 0.86 5.81
CA MET A 1 -2.72 -0.59 5.92
C MET A 1 -3.83 -1.03 6.84
N LEU A 2 -4.68 -1.94 6.39
CA LEU A 2 -5.89 -2.38 7.09
C LEU A 2 -5.59 -3.24 8.33
N PHE A 3 -4.56 -4.05 8.27
CA PHE A 3 -4.17 -4.94 9.35
C PHE A 3 -2.90 -4.43 10.03
N ARG A 4 -2.92 -4.31 11.36
CA ARG A 4 -1.72 -3.98 12.11
C ARG A 4 -0.84 -5.22 12.19
N SER A 5 0.26 -5.24 11.44
CA SER A 5 1.26 -6.31 11.45
C SER A 5 1.96 -6.54 12.81
N ASP A 6 1.73 -5.62 13.78
CA ASP A 6 2.20 -5.75 15.16
C ASP A 6 1.44 -6.79 15.99
N ARG A 7 0.26 -7.25 15.52
CA ARG A 7 -0.58 -8.23 16.23
C ARG A 7 -0.32 -9.68 15.83
N VAL A 8 0.14 -9.92 14.59
CA VAL A 8 0.36 -11.29 14.06
C VAL A 8 1.59 -11.27 13.17
N ARG A 9 2.51 -12.18 13.41
CA ARG A 9 3.68 -12.37 12.55
C ARG A 9 3.31 -13.20 11.32
N ALA A 10 3.97 -12.93 10.19
CA ALA A 10 3.71 -13.61 8.93
C ALA A 10 3.79 -15.15 9.02
N GLU A 11 4.71 -15.66 9.84
CA GLU A 11 4.92 -17.10 10.05
C GLU A 11 3.76 -17.76 10.80
N GLU A 12 3.04 -16.99 11.62
CA GLU A 12 1.91 -17.48 12.43
C GLU A 12 0.62 -17.59 11.63
N ILE A 13 0.56 -17.00 10.43
CA ILE A 13 -0.64 -17.01 9.59
C ILE A 13 -0.84 -18.39 8.99
N GLU A 14 -1.98 -19.01 9.28
CA GLU A 14 -2.47 -20.23 8.63
C GLU A 14 -3.29 -19.90 7.38
N ALA A 15 -4.21 -18.95 7.50
CA ALA A 15 -5.04 -18.47 6.40
C ALA A 15 -5.33 -16.96 6.53
N LEU A 16 -5.46 -16.29 5.40
CA LEU A 16 -5.87 -14.89 5.31
C LEU A 16 -6.91 -14.76 4.19
N GLU A 17 -8.09 -14.27 4.51
CA GLU A 17 -9.11 -13.93 3.53
C GLU A 17 -9.30 -12.42 3.45
N VAL A 18 -9.32 -11.90 2.22
CA VAL A 18 -9.64 -10.51 1.94
C VAL A 18 -10.91 -10.45 1.14
N GLN A 19 -11.89 -9.76 1.68
CA GLN A 19 -13.18 -9.48 1.04
C GLN A 19 -13.17 -8.05 0.53
N ILE A 20 -13.45 -7.88 -0.77
CA ILE A 20 -13.42 -6.60 -1.48
C ILE A 20 -14.57 -6.51 -2.47
N TYR A 21 -14.83 -5.31 -2.99
CA TYR A 21 -15.86 -5.10 -4.01
C TYR A 21 -15.42 -5.61 -5.39
N ALA A 22 -16.40 -5.92 -6.27
CA ALA A 22 -16.20 -6.59 -7.56
C ALA A 22 -15.10 -5.98 -8.42
N MET A 23 -15.10 -4.64 -8.60
CA MET A 23 -14.11 -3.97 -9.43
C MET A 23 -12.69 -4.18 -8.90
N ALA A 24 -12.46 -4.04 -7.59
CA ALA A 24 -11.15 -4.30 -7.02
C ALA A 24 -10.77 -5.78 -7.12
N HIS A 25 -11.72 -6.68 -6.95
CA HIS A 25 -11.48 -8.11 -7.12
C HIS A 25 -11.01 -8.43 -8.54
N SER A 26 -11.71 -7.92 -9.58
CA SER A 26 -11.31 -8.16 -10.98
C SER A 26 -9.92 -7.66 -11.30
N GLU A 27 -9.53 -6.49 -10.77
CA GLU A 27 -8.27 -5.84 -11.10
C GLU A 27 -7.05 -6.43 -10.37
N ILE A 28 -7.20 -6.77 -9.08
CA ILE A 28 -6.04 -7.07 -8.23
C ILE A 28 -6.10 -8.43 -7.54
N GLY A 29 -7.18 -9.23 -7.70
CA GLY A 29 -7.39 -10.44 -6.91
C GLY A 29 -8.05 -11.62 -7.62
N SER A 30 -8.30 -11.59 -8.94
CA SER A 30 -9.05 -12.63 -9.63
C SER A 30 -8.18 -13.60 -10.45
N GLU A 31 -7.04 -13.14 -10.97
CA GLU A 31 -6.23 -13.92 -11.91
C GLU A 31 -5.13 -14.72 -11.19
N PRO A 32 -4.83 -15.96 -11.61
CA PRO A 32 -3.76 -16.77 -11.03
C PRO A 32 -2.38 -16.09 -11.05
N ALA A 33 -2.10 -15.25 -12.06
CA ALA A 33 -0.86 -14.49 -12.18
C ALA A 33 -0.63 -13.53 -10.98
N LYS A 34 -1.69 -13.13 -10.26
CA LYS A 34 -1.59 -12.30 -9.05
C LYS A 34 -0.90 -13.04 -7.89
N TRP A 35 -0.94 -14.38 -7.87
CA TRP A 35 -0.23 -15.20 -6.88
C TRP A 35 1.21 -15.56 -7.27
N ASP A 36 1.63 -15.23 -8.51
CA ASP A 36 3.00 -15.42 -8.98
C ASP A 36 3.43 -14.29 -9.92
N PRO A 37 3.50 -13.04 -9.44
CA PRO A 37 3.87 -11.90 -10.27
C PRO A 37 5.30 -12.05 -10.79
N ARG A 38 5.46 -11.87 -12.11
CA ARG A 38 6.72 -11.98 -12.85
C ARG A 38 7.22 -10.66 -13.41
N THR A 39 6.37 -9.63 -13.37
CA THR A 39 6.68 -8.27 -13.82
C THR A 39 6.30 -7.28 -12.75
N ARG A 40 6.84 -6.05 -12.83
CA ARG A 40 6.46 -4.95 -11.95
C ARG A 40 4.97 -4.65 -12.06
N GLU A 41 4.44 -4.61 -13.27
CA GLU A 41 3.02 -4.36 -13.56
C GLU A 41 2.11 -5.40 -12.87
N THR A 42 2.45 -6.69 -12.96
CA THR A 42 1.69 -7.72 -12.27
C THR A 42 1.82 -7.61 -10.75
N ALA A 43 2.98 -7.20 -10.24
CA ALA A 43 3.24 -7.10 -8.81
C ALA A 43 2.46 -5.93 -8.16
N ASP A 44 2.41 -4.76 -8.81
CA ASP A 44 1.70 -3.60 -8.28
C ASP A 44 0.18 -3.69 -8.43
N HIS A 45 -0.30 -4.64 -9.25
CA HIS A 45 -1.71 -5.05 -9.38
C HIS A 45 -2.02 -6.41 -8.71
N SER A 46 -1.19 -6.85 -7.78
CA SER A 46 -1.39 -8.11 -7.04
C SER A 46 -1.68 -7.86 -5.57
N LEU A 47 -2.93 -8.01 -5.16
CA LEU A 47 -3.30 -7.89 -3.75
C LEU A 47 -2.63 -8.97 -2.88
N PRO A 48 -2.55 -10.26 -3.28
CA PRO A 48 -1.83 -11.27 -2.50
C PRO A 48 -0.35 -10.92 -2.31
N TYR A 49 0.32 -10.40 -3.35
CA TYR A 49 1.71 -9.97 -3.25
C TYR A 49 1.88 -8.78 -2.31
N MET A 50 1.09 -7.72 -2.51
CA MET A 50 1.17 -6.51 -1.69
C MET A 50 0.91 -6.80 -0.21
N LEU A 51 -0.04 -7.70 0.10
CA LEU A 51 -0.31 -8.12 1.47
C LEU A 51 0.83 -8.94 2.06
N ALA A 52 1.38 -9.89 1.29
CA ALA A 52 2.52 -10.70 1.75
C ALA A 52 3.73 -9.82 2.07
N VAL A 53 4.08 -8.89 1.19
CA VAL A 53 5.18 -7.93 1.44
C VAL A 53 4.88 -7.05 2.65
N ALA A 54 3.66 -6.51 2.75
CA ALA A 54 3.29 -5.66 3.87
C ALA A 54 3.34 -6.39 5.22
N LEU A 55 3.03 -7.69 5.24
CA LEU A 55 3.11 -8.52 6.45
C LEU A 55 4.56 -8.88 6.82
N VAL A 56 5.41 -9.16 5.83
CA VAL A 56 6.81 -9.54 6.06
C VAL A 56 7.69 -8.31 6.33
N ASP A 57 7.57 -7.26 5.51
CA ASP A 57 8.42 -6.07 5.56
C ASP A 57 7.84 -4.95 6.45
N GLY A 58 6.60 -5.10 6.94
CA GLY A 58 5.87 -4.11 7.74
C GLY A 58 5.38 -2.90 6.95
N ARG A 59 5.74 -2.77 5.66
CA ARG A 59 5.39 -1.63 4.80
C ARG A 59 5.51 -1.97 3.32
N LEU A 60 4.85 -1.16 2.48
CA LEU A 60 5.08 -1.13 1.03
C LEU A 60 5.86 0.13 0.67
N THR A 61 6.87 -0.03 -0.17
CA THR A 61 7.72 1.06 -0.69
C THR A 61 7.95 0.85 -2.19
N PRO A 62 8.50 1.83 -2.93
CA PRO A 62 8.89 1.62 -4.32
C PRO A 62 9.83 0.41 -4.51
N ALA A 63 10.72 0.14 -3.55
CA ALA A 63 11.62 -1.03 -3.58
C ALA A 63 10.87 -2.37 -3.49
N SER A 64 9.65 -2.39 -2.96
CA SER A 64 8.80 -3.58 -2.95
C SER A 64 8.44 -4.05 -4.35
N PHE A 65 8.51 -3.18 -5.36
CA PHE A 65 8.16 -3.47 -6.75
C PHE A 65 9.38 -3.59 -7.68
N GLU A 66 10.55 -3.82 -7.10
CA GLU A 66 11.78 -4.16 -7.83
C GLU A 66 11.88 -5.69 -8.05
N PRO A 67 12.54 -6.15 -9.15
CA PRO A 67 12.65 -7.58 -9.47
C PRO A 67 13.18 -8.43 -8.32
N LYS A 68 14.15 -7.92 -7.59
CA LYS A 68 14.72 -8.56 -6.39
C LYS A 68 13.65 -8.94 -5.35
N ARG A 69 12.55 -8.18 -5.26
CA ARG A 69 11.51 -8.41 -4.24
C ARG A 69 10.33 -9.21 -4.77
N TYR A 70 9.77 -8.84 -5.92
CA TYR A 70 8.58 -9.57 -6.43
C TYR A 70 8.92 -10.96 -7.00
N LEU A 71 10.16 -11.21 -7.37
CA LEU A 71 10.64 -12.54 -7.77
C LEU A 71 11.14 -13.40 -6.60
N ASP A 72 11.18 -12.86 -5.39
CA ASP A 72 11.63 -13.60 -4.20
C ASP A 72 10.68 -14.79 -3.91
N PRO A 73 11.17 -16.03 -4.01
CA PRO A 73 10.34 -17.20 -3.81
C PRO A 73 9.87 -17.38 -2.37
N SER A 74 10.51 -16.74 -1.41
CA SER A 74 10.18 -16.84 0.02
C SER A 74 8.80 -16.26 0.35
N LEU A 75 8.24 -15.39 -0.52
CA LEU A 75 6.90 -14.82 -0.35
C LEU A 75 5.78 -15.80 -0.77
N ARG A 76 6.06 -16.74 -1.68
CA ARG A 76 5.03 -17.62 -2.27
C ARG A 76 4.28 -18.46 -1.25
N PRO A 77 4.92 -19.06 -0.22
CA PRO A 77 4.20 -19.82 0.81
C PRO A 77 3.16 -18.99 1.55
N LEU A 78 3.44 -17.70 1.82
CA LEU A 78 2.47 -16.81 2.45
C LEU A 78 1.40 -16.37 1.46
N MET A 79 1.75 -16.02 0.23
CA MET A 79 0.79 -15.65 -0.82
C MET A 79 -0.23 -16.76 -1.07
N ASN A 80 0.19 -18.02 -1.06
CA ASN A 80 -0.69 -19.18 -1.25
C ASN A 80 -1.70 -19.41 -0.10
N ARG A 81 -1.52 -18.74 1.04
CA ARG A 81 -2.47 -18.74 2.17
C ARG A 81 -3.46 -17.57 2.08
N ILE A 82 -3.28 -16.67 1.12
CA ILE A 82 -4.13 -15.50 0.93
C ILE A 82 -5.21 -15.85 -0.09
N ARG A 83 -6.46 -15.69 0.31
CA ARG A 83 -7.63 -15.77 -0.55
C ARG A 83 -8.23 -14.39 -0.73
N VAL A 84 -8.51 -14.01 -1.96
CA VAL A 84 -9.20 -12.77 -2.29
C VAL A 84 -10.58 -13.15 -2.83
N VAL A 85 -11.62 -12.55 -2.27
CA VAL A 85 -13.02 -12.84 -2.65
C VAL A 85 -13.81 -11.57 -2.85
N GLU A 86 -14.74 -11.62 -3.80
CA GLU A 86 -15.74 -10.58 -3.92
C GLU A 86 -16.77 -10.70 -2.79
N ASP A 87 -17.13 -9.57 -2.19
CA ASP A 87 -18.24 -9.46 -1.26
C ASP A 87 -19.36 -8.60 -1.89
N ALA A 88 -20.54 -9.20 -2.02
CA ALA A 88 -21.67 -8.55 -2.67
C ALA A 88 -22.20 -7.32 -1.89
N GLU A 89 -22.05 -7.28 -0.56
CA GLU A 89 -22.38 -6.10 0.24
C GLU A 89 -21.42 -4.96 -0.05
N LEU A 90 -20.10 -5.25 -0.07
CA LEU A 90 -19.09 -4.25 -0.38
C LEU A 90 -19.24 -3.74 -1.81
N THR A 91 -19.60 -4.62 -2.76
CA THR A 91 -19.88 -4.27 -4.16
C THR A 91 -21.05 -3.30 -4.26
N ARG A 92 -22.15 -3.50 -3.53
CA ARG A 92 -23.30 -2.57 -3.53
C ARG A 92 -22.98 -1.19 -2.96
N ARG A 93 -21.94 -1.07 -2.11
CA ARG A 93 -21.52 0.19 -1.50
C ARG A 93 -20.53 0.98 -2.37
N PHE A 94 -19.93 0.34 -3.36
CA PHE A 94 -19.07 1.01 -4.34
C PHE A 94 -19.93 1.86 -5.31
N PRO A 95 -19.51 3.06 -5.71
CA PRO A 95 -18.25 3.76 -5.44
C PRO A 95 -18.24 4.65 -4.18
N GLN A 96 -19.35 4.71 -3.41
CA GLN A 96 -19.44 5.58 -2.22
C GLN A 96 -18.50 5.17 -1.11
N GLU A 97 -18.20 3.87 -1.01
CA GLU A 97 -17.22 3.29 -0.12
C GLU A 97 -16.23 2.43 -0.92
N LEU A 98 -14.96 2.51 -0.57
CA LEU A 98 -13.89 1.64 -1.09
C LEU A 98 -13.54 0.59 -0.03
N ALA A 99 -14.59 -0.09 0.41
CA ALA A 99 -14.51 -0.93 1.60
C ALA A 99 -13.77 -2.24 1.34
N SER A 100 -13.09 -2.70 2.37
CA SER A 100 -12.45 -4.01 2.42
C SER A 100 -12.51 -4.58 3.83
N ARG A 101 -12.55 -5.92 3.93
CA ARG A 101 -12.49 -6.66 5.17
C ARG A 101 -11.41 -7.72 5.07
N ILE A 102 -10.59 -7.84 6.11
CA ILE A 102 -9.55 -8.87 6.21
C ILE A 102 -9.84 -9.73 7.42
N GLU A 103 -9.83 -11.03 7.23
CA GLU A 103 -9.83 -12.04 8.30
C GLU A 103 -8.51 -12.80 8.27
N VAL A 104 -7.86 -12.91 9.42
CA VAL A 104 -6.63 -13.68 9.60
C VAL A 104 -6.88 -14.78 10.60
N ILE A 105 -6.51 -16.00 10.25
CA ILE A 105 -6.52 -17.18 11.13
C ILE A 105 -5.06 -17.58 11.35
N THR A 106 -4.67 -17.65 12.62
CA THR A 106 -3.34 -18.10 12.98
C THR A 106 -3.29 -19.62 13.15
N ARG A 107 -2.09 -20.20 13.11
CA ARG A 107 -1.83 -21.61 13.38
C ARG A 107 -2.28 -22.07 14.78
N SER A 108 -2.37 -21.13 15.74
CA SER A 108 -2.94 -21.39 17.06
C SER A 108 -4.48 -21.34 17.11
N GLY A 109 -5.14 -21.08 15.96
CA GLY A 109 -6.59 -20.97 15.86
C GLY A 109 -7.16 -19.60 16.26
N GLN A 110 -6.34 -18.63 16.59
CA GLN A 110 -6.81 -17.27 16.86
C GLN A 110 -7.32 -16.61 15.57
N ARG A 111 -8.39 -15.82 15.70
CA ARG A 111 -9.01 -15.09 14.58
C ARG A 111 -8.91 -13.60 14.84
N PHE A 112 -8.54 -12.86 13.80
CA PHE A 112 -8.49 -11.41 13.78
C PHE A 112 -9.27 -10.91 12.58
N THR A 113 -10.12 -9.93 12.77
CA THR A 113 -10.90 -9.31 11.69
C THR A 113 -10.72 -7.80 11.75
N GLU A 114 -10.43 -7.21 10.61
CA GLU A 114 -10.36 -5.75 10.45
C GLU A 114 -11.15 -5.34 9.21
N ARG A 115 -11.80 -4.17 9.31
CA ARG A 115 -12.54 -3.57 8.19
C ARG A 115 -12.09 -2.13 8.00
N ALA A 116 -12.00 -1.70 6.75
CA ALA A 116 -11.87 -0.29 6.40
C ALA A 116 -12.89 0.04 5.32
N ASP A 117 -13.68 1.06 5.56
CA ASP A 117 -14.66 1.56 4.60
C ASP A 117 -14.03 2.59 3.65
N TYR A 118 -13.02 3.31 4.13
CA TYR A 118 -12.31 4.35 3.37
C TYR A 118 -10.81 4.21 3.54
N PRO A 119 -10.04 4.10 2.44
CA PRO A 119 -8.59 4.10 2.51
C PRO A 119 -8.08 5.45 3.05
N LYS A 120 -6.93 5.43 3.70
CA LYS A 120 -6.27 6.66 4.18
C LYS A 120 -5.97 7.59 2.99
N GLY A 121 -6.41 8.84 3.09
CA GLY A 121 -6.36 9.84 2.02
C GLY A 121 -7.67 10.01 1.24
N HIS A 122 -8.67 9.16 1.50
CA HIS A 122 -10.02 9.40 1.01
C HIS A 122 -10.67 10.61 1.71
N ALA A 123 -11.61 11.31 1.07
CA ALA A 123 -12.27 12.49 1.63
C ALA A 123 -12.92 12.24 3.02
N ARG A 124 -13.42 11.00 3.26
CA ARG A 124 -13.97 10.58 4.55
C ARG A 124 -12.94 9.96 5.52
N ASN A 125 -11.69 9.85 5.10
CA ASN A 125 -10.56 9.41 5.93
C ASN A 125 -9.30 10.17 5.47
N PRO A 126 -9.25 11.50 5.66
CA PRO A 126 -8.18 12.34 5.12
C PRO A 126 -6.83 12.03 5.78
N MET A 127 -5.77 12.33 5.04
CA MET A 127 -4.44 12.41 5.60
C MET A 127 -4.31 13.70 6.42
N THR A 128 -3.61 13.63 7.53
CA THR A 128 -3.15 14.82 8.25
C THR A 128 -1.96 15.44 7.50
N ASP A 129 -1.64 16.71 7.77
CA ASP A 129 -0.44 17.35 7.23
C ASP A 129 0.82 16.54 7.54
N ALA A 130 0.93 16.04 8.77
CA ALA A 130 2.03 15.16 9.17
C ALA A 130 2.11 13.86 8.36
N ASP A 131 0.96 13.28 7.94
CA ASP A 131 0.92 12.10 7.06
C ASP A 131 1.42 12.45 5.66
N VAL A 132 0.99 13.59 5.11
CA VAL A 132 1.42 14.11 3.79
C VAL A 132 2.92 14.38 3.79
N GLU A 133 3.41 15.12 4.78
CA GLU A 133 4.83 15.44 4.93
C GLU A 133 5.71 14.20 5.09
N ARG A 134 5.27 13.25 5.93
CA ARG A 134 6.00 11.99 6.10
C ARG A 134 6.10 11.24 4.77
N LYS A 135 4.98 11.10 4.03
CA LYS A 135 4.96 10.45 2.73
C LYS A 135 5.88 11.16 1.73
N PHE A 136 5.84 12.49 1.69
CA PHE A 136 6.72 13.28 0.83
C PHE A 136 8.20 13.03 1.16
N ARG A 137 8.58 13.13 2.44
CA ARG A 137 9.96 12.90 2.89
C ARG A 137 10.44 11.48 2.55
N ASP A 138 9.61 10.47 2.81
CA ASP A 138 9.96 9.07 2.54
C ASP A 138 10.21 8.81 1.05
N LEU A 139 9.41 9.42 0.16
CA LEU A 139 9.52 9.23 -1.28
C LEU A 139 10.61 10.08 -1.93
N SER A 140 10.85 11.29 -1.43
CA SER A 140 11.81 12.23 -2.02
C SER A 140 13.25 12.06 -1.52
N ALA A 141 13.44 11.45 -0.33
CA ALA A 141 14.74 11.41 0.35
C ALA A 141 15.84 10.72 -0.48
N ALA A 142 15.50 9.70 -1.26
CA ALA A 142 16.46 8.99 -2.12
C ALA A 142 16.96 9.83 -3.30
N ALA A 143 16.10 10.71 -3.84
CA ALA A 143 16.42 11.55 -4.99
C ALA A 143 17.02 12.90 -4.59
N LEU A 144 16.46 13.54 -3.56
CA LEU A 144 16.80 14.91 -3.19
C LEU A 144 17.70 15.03 -1.96
N GLY A 145 17.78 13.96 -1.15
CA GLY A 145 18.38 14.05 0.17
C GLY A 145 17.48 14.79 1.18
N ARG A 146 17.79 14.67 2.47
CA ARG A 146 16.94 15.20 3.55
C ARG A 146 16.81 16.72 3.55
N ALA A 147 17.94 17.42 3.39
CA ALA A 147 17.97 18.88 3.47
C ALA A 147 17.20 19.53 2.30
N GLN A 148 17.43 19.05 1.08
CA GLN A 148 16.73 19.55 -0.11
C GLN A 148 15.23 19.21 -0.05
N SER A 149 14.86 17.99 0.37
CA SER A 149 13.45 17.62 0.57
C SER A 149 12.75 18.53 1.57
N ALA A 150 13.42 18.95 2.65
CA ALA A 150 12.84 19.90 3.60
C ALA A 150 12.56 21.26 2.98
N GLY A 151 13.52 21.79 2.21
CA GLY A 151 13.33 23.09 1.50
C GLY A 151 12.24 23.05 0.44
N VAL A 152 12.15 21.93 -0.30
CA VAL A 152 11.05 21.72 -1.27
C VAL A 152 9.70 21.70 -0.55
N LEU A 153 9.60 20.95 0.55
CA LEU A 153 8.35 20.83 1.31
C LEU A 153 7.90 22.20 1.86
N GLU A 154 8.81 23.00 2.39
CA GLU A 154 8.52 24.35 2.86
C GLU A 154 7.99 25.25 1.73
N ALA A 155 8.64 25.21 0.56
CA ALA A 155 8.21 25.98 -0.60
C ALA A 155 6.82 25.54 -1.12
N LEU A 156 6.52 24.22 -1.06
CA LEU A 156 5.22 23.69 -1.47
C LEU A 156 4.09 24.07 -0.51
N TRP A 157 4.36 24.13 0.81
CA TRP A 157 3.38 24.61 1.79
C TRP A 157 3.06 26.11 1.68
N ARG A 158 3.93 26.86 1.01
CA ARG A 158 3.77 28.32 0.76
C ARG A 158 3.63 28.59 -0.73
N LEU A 159 3.04 27.66 -1.49
CA LEU A 159 2.96 27.74 -2.95
C LEU A 159 2.16 28.98 -3.42
N ASP A 160 1.16 29.39 -2.65
CA ASP A 160 0.36 30.59 -2.87
C ASP A 160 1.16 31.91 -2.74
N GLU A 161 2.31 31.90 -2.06
CA GLU A 161 3.21 33.06 -1.92
C GLU A 161 4.28 33.08 -3.02
N VAL A 162 4.39 32.03 -3.85
CA VAL A 162 5.45 31.92 -4.86
C VAL A 162 5.16 32.78 -6.07
N LEU A 163 6.03 33.77 -6.33
CA LEU A 163 5.90 34.66 -7.48
C LEU A 163 6.29 34.02 -8.82
N LYS A 164 7.19 33.03 -8.81
CA LYS A 164 7.69 32.36 -10.03
C LYS A 164 7.81 30.86 -9.78
N MET A 165 7.02 30.07 -10.48
CA MET A 165 7.06 28.58 -10.39
C MET A 165 8.43 28.00 -10.73
N ALA A 166 9.22 28.66 -11.59
CA ALA A 166 10.59 28.20 -11.90
C ALA A 166 11.43 28.01 -10.63
N ALA A 167 11.28 28.87 -9.62
CA ALA A 167 12.01 28.76 -8.37
C ALA A 167 11.67 27.46 -7.60
N VAL A 168 10.42 27.00 -7.67
CA VAL A 168 10.01 25.71 -7.06
C VAL A 168 10.54 24.54 -7.86
N VAL A 169 10.48 24.62 -9.20
CA VAL A 169 11.00 23.58 -10.11
C VAL A 169 12.51 23.40 -9.90
N ASP A 170 13.26 24.51 -9.77
CA ASP A 170 14.71 24.48 -9.52
C ASP A 170 15.07 23.76 -8.21
N LEU A 171 14.19 23.85 -7.18
CA LEU A 171 14.38 23.10 -5.93
C LEU A 171 14.20 21.59 -6.11
N LEU A 172 13.50 21.12 -7.15
CA LEU A 172 13.29 19.70 -7.43
C LEU A 172 14.45 19.04 -8.19
N ILE A 173 15.40 19.85 -8.70
CA ILE A 173 16.57 19.31 -9.39
C ILE A 173 17.56 18.75 -8.35
N PRO A 174 17.89 17.43 -8.38
CA PRO A 174 18.82 16.85 -7.44
C PRO A 174 20.19 17.54 -7.48
N LYS A 175 20.66 18.01 -6.35
CA LYS A 175 22.01 18.56 -6.22
C LYS A 175 22.99 17.39 -6.14
N ARG A 176 23.91 17.31 -7.09
CA ARG A 176 24.99 16.33 -7.12
C ARG A 176 26.01 16.59 -6.00
#